data_2a0440a46949ec64d1b418e174ea10a0
#
_entry.id   2a0440a46949ec64d1b418e174ea10a0
#
_cell.length_a   1.000
_cell.length_b   1.000
_cell.length_c   1.000
_cell.angle_alpha   90.00
_cell.angle_beta   90.00
_cell.angle_gamma   90.00
#
_symmetry.space_group_name_H-M   'P 1'
#
loop_
_entity.id
_entity.type
_entity.pdbx_description
1 polymer ?
#
loop_
_entity_poly.entity_id
_entity_poly.type
_entity_poly.pdbx_seq_one_letter_code
_entity_poly.pdbx_strand_id
1 'polypeptide(L)'
;MNPGFSDDNYQLLVNNCQKLGINVKIFDTDIFAVANKISQDYPCYICAKRRRGALYNFAQELGCNKIALGHHFDDIIETTMLNVLYAGCYGAMLPRIYSENYEGMELIRPLCYVREKDIINYTLYNHIQPMNCGCQVAAKKTSSKRRAVKELLATLRNEDPLIDKSIFASMRNVNLDTVESFRYQQQRYNYLHLKEDNDK
;
A
#
# COMPACT_ATOMS: atom_id res chain seq x y z
N MET A 1 11.01 0.07 12.53
CA MET A 1 10.59 1.43 12.95
C MET A 1 9.47 1.30 13.96
N ASN A 2 9.63 1.93 15.11
CA ASN A 2 8.59 2.07 16.12
C ASN A 2 8.01 3.51 16.02
N PRO A 3 6.79 3.68 15.54
CA PRO A 3 6.16 5.01 15.40
C PRO A 3 5.46 5.49 16.68
N GLY A 4 5.65 4.82 17.81
CA GLY A 4 4.98 5.00 19.10
C GLY A 4 3.98 3.88 19.38
N PHE A 5 4.39 2.62 19.21
CA PHE A 5 3.58 1.46 19.60
C PHE A 5 3.40 1.40 21.11
N SER A 6 2.31 0.75 21.56
CA SER A 6 2.20 0.30 22.94
C SER A 6 3.25 -0.78 23.24
N ASP A 7 3.58 -0.94 24.53
CA ASP A 7 4.57 -1.93 24.96
C ASP A 7 4.19 -3.35 24.51
N ASP A 8 2.90 -3.72 24.58
CA ASP A 8 2.41 -5.02 24.12
C ASP A 8 2.67 -5.25 22.63
N ASN A 9 2.37 -4.25 21.78
CA ASN A 9 2.62 -4.33 20.36
C ASN A 9 4.10 -4.36 20.01
N TYR A 10 4.90 -3.63 20.77
CA TYR A 10 6.35 -3.65 20.62
C TYR A 10 6.93 -5.03 20.97
N GLN A 11 6.54 -5.59 22.12
CA GLN A 11 6.98 -6.93 22.54
C GLN A 11 6.52 -8.01 21.56
N LEU A 12 5.28 -7.92 21.06
CA LEU A 12 4.77 -8.85 20.06
C LEU A 12 5.62 -8.82 18.78
N LEU A 13 6.01 -7.61 18.31
CA LEU A 13 6.89 -7.47 17.16
C LEU A 13 8.25 -8.13 17.39
N VAL A 14 8.88 -7.85 18.53
CA VAL A 14 10.20 -8.41 18.91
C VAL A 14 10.12 -9.93 18.99
N ASN A 15 9.11 -10.46 19.69
CA ASN A 15 8.91 -11.89 19.84
C ASN A 15 8.70 -12.61 18.50
N ASN A 16 7.92 -12.03 17.59
CA ASN A 16 7.73 -12.58 16.26
C ASN A 16 9.05 -12.58 15.45
N CYS A 17 9.84 -11.51 15.53
CA CYS A 17 11.15 -11.46 14.87
C CYS A 17 12.11 -12.53 15.43
N GLN A 18 12.17 -12.70 16.74
CA GLN A 18 12.99 -13.72 17.39
C GLN A 18 12.55 -15.13 16.97
N LYS A 19 11.24 -15.40 17.01
CA LYS A 19 10.67 -16.69 16.61
C LYS A 19 11.01 -17.06 15.16
N LEU A 20 11.04 -16.07 14.27
CA LEU A 20 11.34 -16.25 12.84
C LEU A 20 12.84 -16.19 12.54
N GLY A 21 13.70 -15.99 13.54
CA GLY A 21 15.14 -15.84 13.34
C GLY A 21 15.52 -14.56 12.56
N ILE A 22 14.67 -13.53 12.58
CA ILE A 22 14.90 -12.28 11.87
C ILE A 22 15.73 -11.35 12.75
N ASN A 23 16.91 -10.97 12.26
CA ASN A 23 17.72 -9.93 12.89
C ASN A 23 17.12 -8.57 12.56
N VAL A 24 16.42 -7.95 13.53
CA VAL A 24 15.72 -6.68 13.36
C VAL A 24 16.51 -5.53 13.96
N LYS A 25 16.68 -4.46 13.20
CA LYS A 25 17.10 -3.16 13.70
C LYS A 25 15.87 -2.30 13.93
N ILE A 26 15.69 -1.82 15.17
CA ILE A 26 14.55 -0.97 15.54
C ILE A 26 15.08 0.44 15.76
N PHE A 27 14.35 1.42 15.22
CA PHE A 27 14.55 2.83 15.51
C PHE A 27 13.22 3.46 15.92
N ASP A 28 13.28 4.36 16.88
CA ASP A 28 12.11 5.01 17.45
C ASP A 28 11.80 6.32 16.74
N THR A 29 10.53 6.64 16.66
CA THR A 29 10.04 7.90 16.12
C THR A 29 8.78 8.34 16.88
N ASP A 30 8.48 9.62 16.85
CA ASP A 30 7.28 10.21 17.44
C ASP A 30 6.12 10.41 16.45
N ILE A 31 6.11 9.64 15.37
CA ILE A 31 5.21 9.85 14.22
C ILE A 31 3.73 9.84 14.63
N PHE A 32 3.32 8.97 15.55
CA PHE A 32 1.93 8.94 16.00
C PHE A 32 1.53 10.21 16.74
N ALA A 33 2.40 10.70 17.64
CA ALA A 33 2.16 11.93 18.39
C ALA A 33 2.11 13.15 17.47
N VAL A 34 3.05 13.23 16.53
CA VAL A 34 3.14 14.34 15.57
C VAL A 34 1.97 14.34 14.59
N ALA A 35 1.59 13.18 14.04
CA ALA A 35 0.46 13.09 13.11
C ALA A 35 -0.86 13.54 13.76
N ASN A 36 -1.08 13.16 15.00
CA ASN A 36 -2.27 13.56 15.76
C ASN A 36 -2.30 15.06 16.07
N LYS A 37 -1.13 15.69 16.28
CA LYS A 37 -1.04 17.15 16.51
C LYS A 37 -1.30 17.95 15.23
N ILE A 38 -0.82 17.47 14.07
CA ILE A 38 -0.91 18.20 12.79
C ILE A 38 -2.31 18.11 12.19
N SER A 39 -2.98 16.98 12.29
CA SER A 39 -4.31 16.79 11.71
C SER A 39 -5.14 15.84 12.56
N GLN A 40 -6.18 16.40 13.18
CA GLN A 40 -7.16 15.61 13.93
C GLN A 40 -8.12 14.87 12.99
N ASP A 41 -8.39 15.42 11.80
CA ASP A 41 -9.34 14.85 10.83
C ASP A 41 -8.73 13.78 9.95
N TYR A 42 -7.47 13.96 9.53
CA TYR A 42 -6.78 13.05 8.61
C TYR A 42 -5.39 12.60 9.11
N PRO A 43 -5.26 12.12 10.36
CA PRO A 43 -3.96 11.76 10.94
C PRO A 43 -3.29 10.60 10.17
N CYS A 44 -4.09 9.71 9.58
CA CYS A 44 -3.58 8.55 8.82
C CYS A 44 -2.78 8.96 7.58
N TYR A 45 -3.16 10.00 6.87
CA TYR A 45 -2.42 10.50 5.71
C TYR A 45 -1.05 11.04 6.12
N ILE A 46 -1.03 11.90 7.15
CA ILE A 46 0.22 12.48 7.67
C ILE A 46 1.14 11.39 8.22
N CYS A 47 0.57 10.44 8.98
CA CYS A 47 1.30 9.29 9.50
C CYS A 47 1.95 8.48 8.37
N ALA A 48 1.19 8.12 7.33
CA ALA A 48 1.71 7.35 6.20
C ALA A 48 2.82 8.07 5.46
N LYS A 49 2.69 9.39 5.22
CA LYS A 49 3.71 10.22 4.58
C LYS A 49 5.00 10.27 5.40
N ARG A 50 4.90 10.54 6.71
CA ARG A 50 6.06 10.62 7.62
C ARG A 50 6.73 9.27 7.81
N ARG A 51 5.95 8.19 7.96
CA ARG A 51 6.49 6.83 8.06
C ARG A 51 7.31 6.46 6.84
N ARG A 52 6.81 6.80 5.64
CA ARG A 52 7.56 6.54 4.40
C ARG A 52 8.88 7.29 4.38
N GLY A 53 8.89 8.60 4.67
CA GLY A 53 10.11 9.40 4.72
C GLY A 53 11.13 8.84 5.72
N ALA A 54 10.70 8.53 6.95
CA ALA A 54 11.57 7.95 7.97
C ALA A 54 12.17 6.61 7.55
N LEU A 55 11.38 5.74 6.90
CA LEU A 55 11.87 4.46 6.38
C LEU A 55 12.93 4.64 5.28
N TYR A 56 12.73 5.61 4.36
CA TYR A 56 13.71 5.88 3.32
C TYR A 56 15.02 6.40 3.91
N ASN A 57 14.97 7.39 4.80
CA ASN A 57 16.15 7.94 5.45
C ASN A 57 16.95 6.84 6.18
N PHE A 58 16.26 6.07 7.00
CA PHE A 58 16.91 4.99 7.76
C PHE A 58 17.47 3.88 6.87
N ALA A 59 16.78 3.54 5.78
CA ALA A 59 17.29 2.58 4.81
C ALA A 59 18.58 3.07 4.12
N GLN A 60 18.65 4.36 3.75
CA GLN A 60 19.87 4.95 3.19
C GLN A 60 21.03 4.98 4.21
N GLU A 61 20.77 5.34 5.46
CA GLU A 61 21.76 5.29 6.55
C GLU A 61 22.34 3.89 6.75
N LEU A 62 21.54 2.86 6.51
CA LEU A 62 21.96 1.46 6.57
C LEU A 62 22.60 0.94 5.26
N GLY A 63 22.79 1.79 4.25
CA GLY A 63 23.34 1.41 2.96
C GLY A 63 22.38 0.55 2.10
N CYS A 64 21.08 0.53 2.41
CA CYS A 64 20.09 -0.18 1.63
C CYS A 64 19.69 0.63 0.40
N ASN A 65 19.42 -0.05 -0.71
CA ASN A 65 18.91 0.56 -1.94
C ASN A 65 17.45 0.16 -2.24
N LYS A 66 16.82 -0.61 -1.37
CA LYS A 66 15.44 -1.07 -1.54
C LYS A 66 14.65 -1.05 -0.23
N ILE A 67 13.38 -0.71 -0.32
CA ILE A 67 12.39 -0.89 0.74
C ILE A 67 11.36 -1.91 0.27
N ALA A 68 11.25 -3.04 0.97
CA ALA A 68 10.22 -4.03 0.73
C ALA A 68 8.99 -3.75 1.62
N LEU A 69 7.82 -3.61 1.00
CA LEU A 69 6.55 -3.43 1.70
C LEU A 69 5.71 -4.71 1.60
N GLY A 70 5.01 -5.03 2.68
CA GLY A 70 4.15 -6.21 2.79
C GLY A 70 2.81 -6.13 2.06
N HIS A 71 2.62 -5.18 1.12
CA HIS A 71 1.39 -5.12 0.33
C HIS A 71 1.25 -6.37 -0.53
N HIS A 72 0.06 -6.94 -0.48
CA HIS A 72 -0.29 -8.19 -1.15
C HIS A 72 -1.32 -7.96 -2.28
N PHE A 73 -1.71 -9.02 -2.96
CA PHE A 73 -2.63 -8.98 -4.10
C PHE A 73 -3.95 -8.26 -3.79
N ASP A 74 -4.56 -8.58 -2.65
CA ASP A 74 -5.85 -7.98 -2.27
C ASP A 74 -5.70 -6.48 -1.97
N ASP A 75 -4.59 -6.01 -1.39
CA ASP A 75 -4.32 -4.57 -1.23
C ASP A 75 -4.29 -3.82 -2.57
N ILE A 76 -3.74 -4.46 -3.60
CA ILE A 76 -3.61 -3.87 -4.93
C ILE A 76 -4.99 -3.69 -5.57
N ILE A 77 -5.82 -4.74 -5.59
CA ILE A 77 -7.17 -4.66 -6.15
C ILE A 77 -8.08 -3.71 -5.35
N GLU A 78 -7.99 -3.72 -4.03
CA GLU A 78 -8.70 -2.76 -3.18
C GLU A 78 -8.30 -1.32 -3.49
N THR A 79 -7.00 -1.05 -3.68
CA THR A 79 -6.52 0.29 -4.01
C THR A 79 -6.98 0.72 -5.39
N THR A 80 -6.97 -0.18 -6.36
CA THR A 80 -7.51 0.11 -7.70
C THR A 80 -8.97 0.50 -7.62
N MET A 81 -9.79 -0.27 -6.91
CA MET A 81 -11.21 0.02 -6.73
C MET A 81 -11.46 1.31 -5.93
N LEU A 82 -10.65 1.59 -4.90
CA LEU A 82 -10.71 2.86 -4.17
C LEU A 82 -10.44 4.06 -5.08
N ASN A 83 -9.45 3.95 -5.96
CA ASN A 83 -9.12 5.01 -6.89
C ASN A 83 -10.24 5.24 -7.91
N VAL A 84 -10.80 4.19 -8.46
CA VAL A 84 -11.91 4.29 -9.43
C VAL A 84 -13.17 4.87 -8.76
N LEU A 85 -13.58 4.32 -7.62
CA LEU A 85 -14.87 4.64 -7.01
C LEU A 85 -14.89 5.95 -6.21
N TYR A 86 -13.75 6.34 -5.61
CA TYR A 86 -13.72 7.46 -4.68
C TYR A 86 -12.71 8.57 -5.03
N ALA A 87 -11.70 8.29 -5.86
CA ALA A 87 -10.74 9.31 -6.29
C ALA A 87 -10.95 9.74 -7.75
N GLY A 88 -11.84 9.08 -8.49
CA GLY A 88 -12.13 9.40 -9.89
C GLY A 88 -10.91 9.25 -10.80
N CYS A 89 -10.01 8.30 -10.48
CA CYS A 89 -8.84 8.04 -11.32
C CYS A 89 -8.56 6.53 -11.39
N TYR A 90 -8.00 6.11 -12.51
CA TYR A 90 -7.48 4.75 -12.64
C TYR A 90 -6.01 4.72 -12.23
N GLY A 91 -5.69 3.91 -11.25
CA GLY A 91 -4.33 3.75 -10.75
C GLY A 91 -4.23 2.65 -9.70
N ALA A 92 -3.09 2.01 -9.66
CA ALA A 92 -2.82 0.89 -8.77
C ALA A 92 -1.47 1.01 -8.06
N MET A 93 -1.16 0.04 -7.21
CA MET A 93 0.16 -0.09 -6.61
C MET A 93 1.06 -0.93 -7.52
N LEU A 94 2.10 -0.32 -8.09
CA LEU A 94 3.06 -1.06 -8.89
C LEU A 94 3.91 -2.00 -8.02
N PRO A 95 4.31 -3.17 -8.53
CA PRO A 95 5.20 -4.10 -7.82
C PRO A 95 6.56 -3.50 -7.48
N ARG A 96 7.04 -2.56 -8.30
CA ARG A 96 8.32 -1.86 -8.16
C ARG A 96 8.17 -0.41 -8.58
N ILE A 97 8.75 0.51 -7.80
CA ILE A 97 8.75 1.95 -8.08
C ILE A 97 10.12 2.50 -7.72
N TYR A 98 10.75 3.24 -8.62
CA TYR A 98 11.90 4.08 -8.29
C TYR A 98 11.45 5.30 -7.50
N SER A 99 12.23 5.68 -6.49
CA SER A 99 11.91 6.85 -5.69
C SER A 99 12.36 8.12 -6.41
N GLU A 100 11.45 9.06 -6.60
CA GLU A 100 11.78 10.38 -7.17
C GLU A 100 12.51 11.28 -6.16
N ASN A 101 12.30 11.07 -4.86
CA ASN A 101 12.83 11.93 -3.80
C ASN A 101 14.07 11.35 -3.09
N TYR A 102 14.41 10.09 -3.36
CA TYR A 102 15.53 9.38 -2.74
C TYR A 102 16.32 8.68 -3.83
N GLU A 103 17.39 9.33 -4.29
CA GLU A 103 18.21 8.83 -5.38
C GLU A 103 18.76 7.42 -5.08
N GLY A 104 18.72 6.55 -6.09
CA GLY A 104 19.16 5.16 -5.97
C GLY A 104 18.26 4.23 -5.15
N MET A 105 17.14 4.74 -4.61
CA MET A 105 16.23 3.95 -3.80
C MET A 105 15.03 3.43 -4.61
N GLU A 106 14.65 2.19 -4.32
CA GLU A 106 13.47 1.54 -4.89
C GLU A 106 12.51 1.08 -3.78
N LEU A 107 11.22 1.12 -4.10
CA LEU A 107 10.18 0.48 -3.30
C LEU A 107 9.70 -0.76 -4.05
N ILE A 108 9.71 -1.90 -3.39
CA ILE A 108 9.26 -3.18 -3.95
C ILE A 108 8.12 -3.79 -3.11
N ARG A 109 7.27 -4.58 -3.74
CA ARG A 109 6.16 -5.31 -3.11
C ARG A 109 6.26 -6.80 -3.44
N PRO A 110 7.09 -7.56 -2.72
CA PRO A 110 7.33 -8.98 -3.03
C PRO A 110 6.08 -9.84 -2.99
N LEU A 111 5.09 -9.46 -2.17
CA LEU A 111 3.84 -10.21 -1.99
C LEU A 111 2.72 -9.79 -2.96
N CYS A 112 2.99 -8.98 -3.98
CA CYS A 112 1.97 -8.42 -4.88
C CYS A 112 1.12 -9.47 -5.63
N TYR A 113 1.58 -10.72 -5.73
CA TYR A 113 0.85 -11.84 -6.33
C TYR A 113 0.31 -12.84 -5.30
N VAL A 114 0.55 -12.62 -4.02
CA VAL A 114 0.12 -13.51 -2.93
C VAL A 114 -1.22 -13.03 -2.40
N ARG A 115 -2.18 -13.93 -2.24
CA ARG A 115 -3.51 -13.62 -1.71
C ARG A 115 -3.47 -13.41 -0.20
N GLU A 116 -4.30 -12.48 0.31
CA GLU A 116 -4.44 -12.25 1.76
C GLU A 116 -4.75 -13.55 2.53
N LYS A 117 -5.62 -14.41 1.98
CA LYS A 117 -5.97 -15.71 2.57
C LYS A 117 -4.77 -16.64 2.73
N ASP A 118 -3.83 -16.62 1.78
CA ASP A 118 -2.65 -17.50 1.83
C ASP A 118 -1.65 -16.99 2.89
N ILE A 119 -1.57 -15.67 3.06
CA ILE A 119 -0.79 -15.05 4.14
C ILE A 119 -1.40 -15.38 5.51
N ILE A 120 -2.72 -15.31 5.65
CA ILE A 120 -3.43 -15.68 6.87
C ILE A 120 -3.15 -17.15 7.20
N ASN A 121 -3.30 -18.07 6.24
CA ASN A 121 -3.01 -19.47 6.42
C ASN A 121 -1.56 -19.72 6.84
N TYR A 122 -0.61 -19.02 6.21
CA TYR A 122 0.80 -19.08 6.57
C TYR A 122 1.05 -18.63 8.01
N THR A 123 0.45 -17.52 8.44
CA THR A 123 0.60 -17.04 9.83
C THR A 123 -0.01 -17.99 10.84
N LEU A 124 -1.16 -18.58 10.54
CA LEU A 124 -1.80 -19.58 11.39
C LEU A 124 -0.94 -20.85 11.51
N TYR A 125 -0.49 -21.39 10.39
CA TYR A 125 0.35 -22.59 10.35
C TYR A 125 1.66 -22.42 11.15
N ASN A 126 2.29 -21.24 11.04
CA ASN A 126 3.53 -20.93 11.75
C ASN A 126 3.30 -20.36 13.15
N HIS A 127 2.06 -20.33 13.65
CA HIS A 127 1.71 -19.74 14.93
C HIS A 127 2.24 -18.32 15.12
N ILE A 128 2.24 -17.51 14.06
CA ILE A 128 2.62 -16.11 14.10
C ILE A 128 1.39 -15.31 14.46
N GLN A 129 1.45 -14.55 15.53
CA GLN A 129 0.38 -13.64 15.91
C GLN A 129 0.60 -12.29 15.23
N PRO A 130 -0.24 -11.91 14.23
CA PRO A 130 -0.10 -10.60 13.59
C PRO A 130 -0.45 -9.48 14.59
N MET A 131 0.29 -8.38 14.49
CA MET A 131 0.02 -7.20 15.28
C MET A 131 -1.28 -6.54 14.79
N ASN A 132 -2.21 -6.28 15.68
CA ASN A 132 -3.36 -5.43 15.41
C ASN A 132 -2.92 -3.99 15.17
N CYS A 133 -3.83 -3.14 14.62
CA CYS A 133 -3.49 -1.77 14.32
C CYS A 133 -2.88 -1.08 15.55
N GLY A 134 -1.59 -0.76 15.50
CA GLY A 134 -0.84 -0.19 16.61
C GLY A 134 -1.19 1.27 16.94
N CYS A 135 -2.09 1.88 16.16
CA CYS A 135 -2.56 3.24 16.37
C CYS A 135 -3.99 3.22 16.90
N GLN A 136 -4.23 3.78 18.09
CA GLN A 136 -5.57 3.89 18.70
C GLN A 136 -6.56 4.67 17.80
N VAL A 137 -6.09 5.59 16.97
CA VAL A 137 -6.91 6.37 16.04
C VAL A 137 -7.38 5.51 14.87
N ALA A 138 -6.52 4.64 14.34
CA ALA A 138 -6.88 3.75 13.23
C ALA A 138 -7.88 2.67 13.66
N ALA A 139 -7.82 2.21 14.91
CA ALA A 139 -8.81 1.28 15.46
C ALA A 139 -10.23 1.89 15.52
N LYS A 140 -10.32 3.21 15.69
CA LYS A 140 -11.61 3.94 15.76
C LYS A 140 -12.10 4.47 14.42
N LYS A 141 -11.20 4.70 13.44
CA LYS A 141 -11.50 5.35 12.15
C LYS A 141 -11.00 4.50 10.96
N THR A 142 -11.13 3.17 11.00
CA THR A 142 -10.91 2.39 9.77
C THR A 142 -11.76 3.02 8.68
N SER A 143 -11.14 3.58 7.64
CA SER A 143 -11.84 4.42 6.68
C SER A 143 -13.04 3.64 6.15
N SER A 144 -14.22 4.18 6.30
CA SER A 144 -15.49 3.57 5.84
C SER A 144 -15.42 3.17 4.36
N LYS A 145 -14.63 3.90 3.55
CA LYS A 145 -14.42 3.66 2.12
C LYS A 145 -13.66 2.35 1.83
N ARG A 146 -12.56 2.07 2.56
CA ARG A 146 -11.82 0.82 2.34
C ARG A 146 -12.64 -0.40 2.76
N ARG A 147 -13.38 -0.27 3.86
CA ARG A 147 -14.29 -1.30 4.30
C ARG A 147 -15.41 -1.53 3.28
N ALA A 148 -16.02 -0.47 2.76
CA ALA A 148 -17.04 -0.58 1.71
C ALA A 148 -16.51 -1.28 0.44
N VAL A 149 -15.26 -1.00 0.03
CA VAL A 149 -14.63 -1.70 -1.10
C VAL A 149 -14.41 -3.17 -0.77
N LYS A 150 -13.96 -3.54 0.43
CA LYS A 150 -13.82 -4.95 0.84
C LYS A 150 -15.15 -5.69 0.80
N GLU A 151 -16.21 -5.07 1.29
CA GLU A 151 -17.57 -5.62 1.27
C GLU A 151 -18.08 -5.78 -0.16
N LEU A 152 -17.88 -4.79 -1.02
CA LEU A 152 -18.22 -4.86 -2.44
C LEU A 152 -17.48 -6.01 -3.15
N LEU A 153 -16.17 -6.13 -2.96
CA LEU A 153 -15.37 -7.21 -3.54
C LEU A 153 -15.82 -8.58 -3.03
N ALA A 154 -16.21 -8.69 -1.76
CA ALA A 154 -16.75 -9.93 -1.20
C ALA A 154 -18.06 -10.32 -1.90
N THR A 155 -18.96 -9.38 -2.18
CA THR A 155 -20.20 -9.60 -2.93
C THR A 155 -19.89 -10.05 -4.37
N LEU A 156 -19.04 -9.32 -5.08
CA LEU A 156 -18.68 -9.63 -6.46
C LEU A 156 -18.00 -11.00 -6.61
N ARG A 157 -17.23 -11.44 -5.63
CA ARG A 157 -16.60 -12.79 -5.61
C ARG A 157 -17.62 -13.92 -5.53
N ASN A 158 -18.79 -13.68 -4.95
CA ASN A 158 -19.86 -14.67 -4.90
C ASN A 158 -20.53 -14.83 -6.28
N GLU A 159 -20.57 -13.77 -7.09
CA GLU A 159 -21.16 -13.76 -8.43
C GLU A 159 -20.15 -14.26 -9.48
N ASP A 160 -18.90 -13.80 -9.41
CA ASP A 160 -17.82 -14.19 -10.31
C ASP A 160 -16.51 -14.48 -9.54
N PRO A 161 -16.12 -15.77 -9.43
CA PRO A 161 -14.85 -16.16 -8.79
C PRO A 161 -13.59 -15.61 -9.47
N LEU A 162 -13.70 -15.11 -10.72
CA LEU A 162 -12.57 -14.55 -11.46
C LEU A 162 -12.46 -13.03 -11.32
N ILE A 163 -13.41 -12.36 -10.66
CA ILE A 163 -13.46 -10.90 -10.56
C ILE A 163 -12.14 -10.28 -10.08
N ASP A 164 -11.51 -10.88 -9.10
CA ASP A 164 -10.22 -10.39 -8.58
C ASP A 164 -9.11 -10.42 -9.64
N LYS A 165 -9.09 -11.48 -10.46
CA LYS A 165 -8.13 -11.60 -11.57
C LYS A 165 -8.42 -10.57 -12.66
N SER A 166 -9.69 -10.31 -12.94
CA SER A 166 -10.13 -9.31 -13.91
C SER A 166 -9.72 -7.90 -13.49
N ILE A 167 -9.97 -7.53 -12.22
CA ILE A 167 -9.54 -6.24 -11.67
C ILE A 167 -8.01 -6.12 -11.71
N PHE A 168 -7.29 -7.18 -11.33
CA PHE A 168 -5.82 -7.16 -11.37
C PHE A 168 -5.28 -7.08 -12.79
N ALA A 169 -5.89 -7.80 -13.74
CA ALA A 169 -5.49 -7.78 -15.16
C ALA A 169 -5.74 -6.42 -15.81
N SER A 170 -6.79 -5.70 -15.42
CA SER A 170 -7.12 -4.37 -15.96
C SER A 170 -5.97 -3.37 -15.84
N MET A 171 -5.13 -3.51 -14.80
CA MET A 171 -3.96 -2.66 -14.61
C MET A 171 -2.84 -2.87 -15.65
N ARG A 172 -2.86 -3.99 -16.35
CA ARG A 172 -1.87 -4.38 -17.37
C ARG A 172 -2.42 -4.25 -18.77
N ASN A 173 -3.72 -4.00 -18.89
CA ASN A 173 -4.43 -4.00 -20.17
C ASN A 173 -5.29 -2.72 -20.27
N VAL A 174 -4.62 -1.56 -20.22
CA VAL A 174 -5.28 -0.28 -20.40
C VAL A 174 -5.33 0.03 -21.90
N ASN A 175 -6.54 0.13 -22.45
CA ASN A 175 -6.74 0.53 -23.84
C ASN A 175 -6.82 2.06 -23.90
N LEU A 176 -5.73 2.69 -24.36
CA LEU A 176 -5.64 4.17 -24.45
C LEU A 176 -6.52 4.75 -25.56
N ASP A 177 -6.91 3.97 -26.58
CA ASP A 177 -7.80 4.44 -27.67
C ASP A 177 -9.22 4.75 -27.19
N THR A 178 -9.60 4.22 -26.04
CA THR A 178 -10.92 4.40 -25.43
C THR A 178 -10.92 5.26 -24.16
N VAL A 179 -9.78 5.91 -23.86
CA VAL A 179 -9.61 6.76 -22.68
C VAL A 179 -9.58 8.22 -23.12
N GLU A 180 -10.45 9.07 -22.55
CA GLU A 180 -10.52 10.49 -22.87
C GLU A 180 -9.21 11.23 -22.59
N SER A 181 -8.56 10.93 -21.46
CA SER A 181 -7.26 11.50 -21.11
C SER A 181 -6.51 10.63 -20.11
N PHE A 182 -5.19 10.69 -20.13
CA PHE A 182 -4.33 10.03 -19.17
C PHE A 182 -3.16 10.93 -18.74
N ARG A 183 -2.49 10.56 -17.65
CA ARG A 183 -1.28 11.25 -17.17
C ARG A 183 -0.07 10.34 -17.34
N TYR A 184 0.99 10.90 -17.92
CA TYR A 184 2.29 10.25 -18.00
C TYR A 184 3.39 11.25 -17.70
N GLN A 185 4.34 10.95 -16.84
CA GLN A 185 5.44 11.83 -16.42
C GLN A 185 4.95 13.25 -16.02
N GLN A 186 3.89 13.31 -15.21
CA GLN A 186 3.23 14.52 -14.72
C GLN A 186 2.53 15.38 -15.83
N GLN A 187 2.63 15.00 -17.08
CA GLN A 187 1.91 15.62 -18.19
C GLN A 187 0.55 14.96 -18.41
N ARG A 188 -0.42 15.73 -18.88
CA ARG A 188 -1.75 15.24 -19.24
C ARG A 188 -1.87 15.17 -20.76
N TYR A 189 -2.23 14.01 -21.25
CA TYR A 189 -2.51 13.74 -22.66
C TYR A 189 -4.02 13.51 -22.82
N ASN A 190 -4.58 13.97 -23.94
CA ASN A 190 -5.95 13.69 -24.29
C ASN A 190 -6.02 12.96 -25.65
N TYR A 191 -7.19 12.40 -25.99
CA TYR A 191 -7.38 11.61 -27.20
C TYR A 191 -7.20 12.43 -28.50
N LEU A 192 -7.39 13.75 -28.47
CA LEU A 192 -7.20 14.62 -29.64
C LEU A 192 -5.72 14.72 -29.99
N HIS A 193 -4.84 14.93 -29.03
CA HIS A 193 -3.39 14.98 -29.24
C HIS A 193 -2.83 13.66 -29.81
N LEU A 194 -3.39 12.52 -29.38
CA LEU A 194 -2.95 11.22 -29.90
C LEU A 194 -3.33 10.97 -31.36
N LYS A 195 -4.39 11.65 -31.86
CA LYS A 195 -4.79 11.56 -33.27
C LYS A 195 -3.96 12.46 -34.17
N GLU A 196 -3.62 13.68 -33.71
CA GLU A 196 -2.82 14.65 -34.49
C GLU A 196 -1.39 14.16 -34.78
N ASP A 197 -0.81 13.32 -33.87
CA ASP A 197 0.52 12.74 -34.05
C ASP A 197 0.53 11.53 -35.03
N ASN A 198 -0.61 10.89 -35.26
CA ASN A 198 -0.74 9.76 -36.20
C ASN A 198 -1.03 10.19 -37.65
N ASP A 199 -1.39 11.46 -37.87
CA ASP A 199 -1.67 12.03 -39.20
C ASP A 199 -0.44 12.72 -39.84
N LYS A 200 0.74 12.59 -39.22
CA LYS A 200 2.04 13.05 -39.72
C LYS A 200 2.94 11.89 -40.08
#